data_19b72a74bf788b291c482de3d7a92296
#
_entry.id   19b72a74bf788b291c482de3d7a92296
#
_cell.length_a   1.000
_cell.length_b   1.000
_cell.length_c   1.000
_cell.angle_alpha   90.00
_cell.angle_beta   90.00
_cell.angle_gamma   90.00
#
_symmetry.space_group_name_H-M   'P 1'
#
loop_
_entity.id
_entity.type
_entity.pdbx_description
1 polymer ?
#
loop_
_entity_poly.entity_id
_entity_poly.type
_entity_poly.pdbx_seq_one_letter_code
_entity_poly.pdbx_strand_id
1 'polypeptide(L)'
;VDDLKGKKVAVEKGTASHTYASKNLSDADLEVHDTITTAYESLEQKKVDAVIQDGPGANFYIKTTPDSNLEVVGDEFNQGQAPYCVAISKECKYYDEINAAVKVLIKNGTTDELYAKWCE
;
A
#
# COMPACT_ATOMS: atom_id res chain seq x y z
N VAL A 1 -13.23 -1.24 7.87
CA VAL A 1 -13.54 -0.32 6.74
C VAL A 1 -14.85 0.44 7.02
N ASP A 2 -15.83 -0.20 7.63
CA ASP A 2 -17.13 0.44 7.99
C ASP A 2 -16.97 1.61 8.98
N ASP A 3 -15.93 1.60 9.80
CA ASP A 3 -15.60 2.66 10.75
C ASP A 3 -15.13 3.96 10.09
N LEU A 4 -14.88 3.93 8.77
CA LEU A 4 -14.46 5.09 7.98
C LEU A 4 -15.64 5.93 7.45
N LYS A 5 -16.88 5.53 7.71
CA LYS A 5 -18.06 6.30 7.31
C LYS A 5 -18.08 7.68 7.97
N GLY A 6 -18.22 8.72 7.15
CA GLY A 6 -18.19 10.12 7.57
C GLY A 6 -16.83 10.63 8.05
N LYS A 7 -15.76 9.83 7.86
CA LYS A 7 -14.39 10.20 8.18
C LYS A 7 -13.68 10.79 6.97
N LYS A 8 -12.68 11.62 7.23
CA LYS A 8 -11.75 12.08 6.21
C LYS A 8 -10.66 11.04 5.98
N VAL A 9 -10.58 10.52 4.78
CA VAL A 9 -9.65 9.44 4.43
C VAL A 9 -8.74 9.89 3.31
N ALA A 10 -7.42 9.89 3.56
CA ALA A 10 -6.44 10.23 2.54
C ALA A 10 -5.98 8.99 1.77
N VAL A 11 -5.72 9.20 0.48
CA VAL A 11 -5.19 8.20 -0.44
C VAL A 11 -4.19 8.83 -1.40
N GLU A 12 -3.23 8.05 -1.89
CA GLU A 12 -2.33 8.49 -2.94
C GLU A 12 -2.98 8.31 -4.32
N LYS A 13 -2.90 9.36 -5.13
CA LYS A 13 -3.48 9.42 -6.48
C LYS A 13 -2.98 8.32 -7.39
N GLY A 14 -3.90 7.67 -8.11
CA GLY A 14 -3.58 6.68 -9.14
C GLY A 14 -3.20 5.29 -8.62
N THR A 15 -3.22 5.07 -7.31
CA THR A 15 -2.91 3.77 -6.69
C THR A 15 -4.12 2.81 -6.68
N ALA A 16 -3.85 1.56 -6.35
CA ALA A 16 -4.90 0.57 -6.08
C ALA A 16 -5.77 0.99 -4.88
N SER A 17 -5.16 1.56 -3.84
CA SER A 17 -5.85 2.10 -2.67
C SER A 17 -6.80 3.23 -3.02
N HIS A 18 -6.39 4.17 -3.89
CA HIS A 18 -7.28 5.23 -4.42
C HIS A 18 -8.47 4.62 -5.19
N THR A 19 -8.20 3.65 -6.06
CA THR A 19 -9.26 2.98 -6.84
C THR A 19 -10.25 2.25 -5.93
N TYR A 20 -9.75 1.55 -4.92
CA TYR A 20 -10.58 0.85 -3.93
C TYR A 20 -11.44 1.83 -3.13
N ALA A 21 -10.83 2.87 -2.55
CA ALA A 21 -11.53 3.87 -1.74
C ALA A 21 -12.64 4.56 -2.53
N SER A 22 -12.36 4.98 -3.77
CA SER A 22 -13.35 5.65 -4.64
C SER A 22 -14.56 4.77 -4.97
N LYS A 23 -14.38 3.44 -5.00
CA LYS A 23 -15.47 2.50 -5.31
C LYS A 23 -16.26 2.04 -4.08
N ASN A 24 -15.60 1.92 -2.94
CA ASN A 24 -16.15 1.20 -1.79
C ASN A 24 -16.39 2.09 -0.56
N LEU A 25 -15.88 3.32 -0.54
CA LEU A 25 -16.01 4.26 0.57
C LEU A 25 -16.82 5.51 0.18
N SER A 26 -17.98 5.31 -0.43
CA SER A 26 -18.86 6.42 -0.87
C SER A 26 -19.29 7.36 0.26
N ASP A 27 -19.30 6.84 1.49
CA ASP A 27 -19.73 7.57 2.68
C ASP A 27 -18.55 8.24 3.43
N ALA A 28 -17.32 8.11 2.95
CA ALA A 28 -16.15 8.79 3.46
C ALA A 28 -15.83 10.06 2.64
N ASP A 29 -15.21 11.05 3.29
CA ASP A 29 -14.68 12.24 2.61
C ASP A 29 -13.24 11.91 2.15
N LEU A 30 -13.07 11.63 0.85
CA LEU A 30 -11.78 11.24 0.29
C LEU A 30 -10.91 12.44 -0.05
N GLU A 31 -9.74 12.52 0.55
CA GLU A 31 -8.68 13.48 0.24
C GLU A 31 -7.58 12.80 -0.59
N VAL A 32 -7.42 13.24 -1.84
CA VAL A 32 -6.47 12.62 -2.79
C VAL A 32 -5.18 13.41 -2.80
N HIS A 33 -4.08 12.77 -2.42
CA HIS A 33 -2.74 13.34 -2.36
C HIS A 33 -1.90 12.91 -3.57
N ASP A 34 -0.94 13.75 -3.98
CA ASP A 34 -0.01 13.40 -5.06
C ASP A 34 1.04 12.37 -4.62
N THR A 35 1.35 12.29 -3.32
CA THR A 35 2.28 11.33 -2.73
C THR A 35 1.75 10.76 -1.42
N ILE A 36 2.17 9.54 -1.08
CA ILE A 36 1.81 8.93 0.20
C ILE A 36 2.42 9.68 1.39
N THR A 37 3.59 10.28 1.23
CA THR A 37 4.23 11.09 2.27
C THR A 37 3.35 12.25 2.69
N THR A 38 2.75 12.98 1.73
CA THR A 38 1.85 14.10 2.06
C THR A 38 0.54 13.64 2.70
N ALA A 39 0.07 12.43 2.39
CA ALA A 39 -1.07 11.82 3.07
C ALA A 39 -0.74 11.51 4.54
N TYR A 40 0.42 10.94 4.83
CA TYR A 40 0.87 10.69 6.19
C TYR A 40 1.07 11.98 6.99
N GLU A 41 1.67 13.01 6.40
CA GLU A 41 1.79 14.33 7.03
C GLU A 41 0.42 14.92 7.40
N SER A 42 -0.58 14.76 6.54
CA SER A 42 -1.96 15.19 6.82
C SER A 42 -2.58 14.41 7.99
N LEU A 43 -2.29 13.12 8.11
CA LEU A 43 -2.76 12.29 9.22
C LEU A 43 -2.07 12.69 10.54
N GLU A 44 -0.75 12.88 10.54
CA GLU A 44 0.01 13.34 11.71
C GLU A 44 -0.46 14.71 12.20
N GLN A 45 -0.81 15.60 11.26
CA GLN A 45 -1.37 16.92 11.53
C GLN A 45 -2.87 16.89 11.88
N LYS A 46 -3.48 15.70 11.94
CA LYS A 46 -4.93 15.50 12.24
C LYS A 46 -5.87 16.25 11.28
N LYS A 47 -5.43 16.44 10.03
CA LYS A 47 -6.26 17.02 8.96
C LYS A 47 -7.16 15.97 8.33
N VAL A 48 -6.72 14.72 8.35
CA VAL A 48 -7.50 13.53 7.98
C VAL A 48 -7.54 12.54 9.14
N ASP A 49 -8.51 11.65 9.13
CA ASP A 49 -8.73 10.66 10.20
C ASP A 49 -7.99 9.34 9.93
N ALA A 50 -7.75 9.03 8.65
CA ALA A 50 -7.08 7.80 8.23
C ALA A 50 -6.38 7.96 6.88
N VAL A 51 -5.42 7.07 6.61
CA VAL A 51 -4.80 6.88 5.30
C VAL A 51 -5.03 5.42 4.87
N ILE A 52 -5.40 5.20 3.61
CA ILE A 52 -5.44 3.86 3.02
C ILE A 52 -4.27 3.71 2.05
N GLN A 53 -3.48 2.67 2.30
CA GLN A 53 -2.30 2.33 1.51
C GLN A 53 -2.13 0.80 1.42
N ASP A 54 -1.22 0.36 0.55
CA ASP A 54 -0.78 -1.03 0.50
C ASP A 54 -0.11 -1.45 1.81
N GLY A 55 -0.51 -2.61 2.35
CA GLY A 55 -0.05 -3.10 3.65
C GLY A 55 1.47 -3.10 3.83
N PRO A 56 2.26 -3.69 2.89
CA PRO A 56 3.71 -3.69 3.00
C PRO A 56 4.33 -2.30 3.08
N GLY A 57 3.80 -1.34 2.33
CA GLY A 57 4.27 0.06 2.35
C GLY A 57 3.97 0.75 3.68
N ALA A 58 2.78 0.55 4.24
CA ALA A 58 2.39 1.09 5.53
C ALA A 58 3.25 0.51 6.67
N ASN A 59 3.41 -0.80 6.72
CA ASN A 59 4.23 -1.48 7.72
C ASN A 59 5.70 -1.05 7.64
N PHE A 60 6.25 -0.94 6.43
CA PHE A 60 7.61 -0.43 6.22
C PHE A 60 7.77 1.01 6.75
N TYR A 61 6.81 1.89 6.46
CA TYR A 61 6.85 3.28 6.95
C TYR A 61 6.89 3.32 8.48
N ILE A 62 5.99 2.62 9.16
CA ILE A 62 5.95 2.57 10.63
C ILE A 62 7.26 2.03 11.21
N LYS A 63 7.78 0.96 10.62
CA LYS A 63 9.04 0.32 11.07
C LYS A 63 10.26 1.23 10.92
N THR A 64 10.30 2.04 9.87
CA THR A 64 11.45 2.91 9.56
C THR A 64 11.31 4.34 10.08
N THR A 65 10.16 4.68 10.65
CA THR A 65 9.87 6.03 11.20
C THR A 65 9.43 5.90 12.68
N PRO A 66 10.35 5.52 13.58
CA PRO A 66 10.01 5.21 14.98
C PRO A 66 9.44 6.40 15.77
N ASP A 67 9.69 7.64 15.30
CA ASP A 67 9.15 8.85 15.91
C ASP A 67 7.75 9.23 15.39
N SER A 68 7.20 8.47 14.44
CA SER A 68 5.84 8.65 13.95
C SER A 68 4.83 8.24 15.03
N ASN A 69 3.75 9.01 15.15
CA ASN A 69 2.61 8.69 16.01
C ASN A 69 1.54 7.86 15.28
N LEU A 70 1.86 7.36 14.09
CA LEU A 70 0.94 6.57 13.27
C LEU A 70 1.07 5.08 13.60
N GLU A 71 -0.01 4.35 13.42
CA GLU A 71 -0.06 2.90 13.55
C GLU A 71 -0.90 2.29 12.43
N VAL A 72 -0.60 1.05 12.07
CA VAL A 72 -1.45 0.26 11.18
C VAL A 72 -2.52 -0.42 12.01
N VAL A 73 -3.78 -0.23 11.65
CA VAL A 73 -4.94 -0.73 12.40
C VAL A 73 -5.82 -1.66 11.56
N GLY A 74 -6.39 -2.65 12.23
CA GLY A 74 -7.30 -3.62 11.62
C GLY A 74 -6.58 -4.67 10.77
N ASP A 75 -7.39 -5.52 10.13
CA ASP A 75 -6.89 -6.57 9.25
C ASP A 75 -6.69 -6.03 7.82
N GLU A 76 -5.74 -6.62 7.10
CA GLU A 76 -5.57 -6.35 5.67
C GLU A 76 -6.84 -6.71 4.90
N PHE A 77 -7.24 -5.85 3.98
CA PHE A 77 -8.41 -6.04 3.14
C PHE A 77 -8.04 -5.98 1.66
N ASN A 78 -8.95 -6.39 0.78
CA ASN A 78 -8.76 -6.41 -0.68
C ASN A 78 -7.56 -7.29 -1.13
N GLN A 79 -7.20 -8.29 -0.32
CA GLN A 79 -6.07 -9.17 -0.60
C GLN A 79 -6.24 -9.91 -1.94
N GLY A 80 -5.14 -10.07 -2.67
CA GLY A 80 -5.10 -10.76 -3.96
C GLY A 80 -5.69 -9.99 -5.14
N GLN A 81 -6.28 -8.82 -4.93
CA GLN A 81 -6.85 -8.00 -6.01
C GLN A 81 -5.83 -7.07 -6.68
N ALA A 82 -4.76 -6.73 -5.98
CA ALA A 82 -3.69 -5.84 -6.47
C ALA A 82 -2.31 -6.40 -6.05
N PRO A 83 -1.85 -7.53 -6.62
CA PRO A 83 -0.56 -8.09 -6.28
C PRO A 83 0.58 -7.21 -6.78
N TYR A 84 1.70 -7.19 -6.05
CA TYR A 84 2.93 -6.58 -6.55
C TYR A 84 3.47 -7.36 -7.75
N CYS A 85 3.85 -6.63 -8.79
CA CYS A 85 4.33 -7.20 -10.04
C CYS A 85 5.57 -6.47 -10.53
N VAL A 86 6.43 -7.18 -11.27
CA VAL A 86 7.52 -6.56 -12.03
C VAL A 86 6.97 -6.11 -13.38
N ALA A 87 6.99 -4.81 -13.64
CA ALA A 87 6.64 -4.27 -14.94
C ALA A 87 7.86 -4.32 -15.88
N ILE A 88 7.67 -4.86 -17.07
CA ILE A 88 8.72 -5.03 -18.08
C ILE A 88 8.22 -4.51 -19.43
N SER A 89 9.11 -3.85 -20.20
CA SER A 89 8.79 -3.48 -21.58
C SER A 89 8.37 -4.69 -22.41
N LYS A 90 7.39 -4.53 -23.28
CA LYS A 90 6.96 -5.59 -24.22
C LYS A 90 8.08 -6.04 -25.18
N GLU A 91 9.06 -5.17 -25.41
CA GLU A 91 10.22 -5.43 -26.28
C GLU A 91 11.45 -5.93 -25.52
N CYS A 92 11.30 -6.23 -24.21
CA CYS A 92 12.41 -6.69 -23.39
C CYS A 92 12.86 -8.10 -23.83
N LYS A 93 14.07 -8.18 -24.33
CA LYS A 93 14.67 -9.46 -24.77
C LYS A 93 14.99 -10.44 -23.63
N TYR A 94 14.92 -9.98 -22.38
CA TYR A 94 15.17 -10.79 -21.17
C TYR A 94 13.87 -11.14 -20.43
N TYR A 95 12.72 -11.05 -21.09
CA TYR A 95 11.43 -11.30 -20.45
C TYR A 95 11.37 -12.67 -19.78
N ASP A 96 11.77 -13.72 -20.48
CA ASP A 96 11.67 -15.10 -19.98
C ASP A 96 12.60 -15.33 -18.79
N GLU A 97 13.82 -14.80 -18.84
CA GLU A 97 14.80 -14.90 -17.76
C GLU A 97 14.33 -14.17 -16.50
N ILE A 98 13.80 -12.95 -16.64
CA ILE A 98 13.28 -12.16 -15.52
C ILE A 98 12.07 -12.89 -14.91
N ASN A 99 11.14 -13.37 -15.74
CA ASN A 99 9.97 -14.09 -15.27
C ASN A 99 10.34 -15.39 -14.55
N ALA A 100 11.33 -16.12 -15.07
CA ALA A 100 11.85 -17.32 -14.42
C ALA A 100 12.50 -16.98 -13.07
N ALA A 101 13.29 -15.92 -12.98
CA ALA A 101 13.93 -15.47 -11.74
C ALA A 101 12.88 -15.10 -10.68
N VAL A 102 11.85 -14.32 -11.05
CA VAL A 102 10.76 -13.94 -10.12
C VAL A 102 10.05 -15.18 -9.58
N LYS A 103 9.73 -16.17 -10.45
CA LYS A 103 9.11 -17.43 -10.02
C LYS A 103 9.99 -18.21 -9.04
N VAL A 104 11.31 -18.20 -9.22
CA VAL A 104 12.25 -18.84 -8.30
C VAL A 104 12.24 -18.15 -6.93
N LEU A 105 12.28 -16.81 -6.90
CA LEU A 105 12.26 -16.03 -5.69
C LEU A 105 10.97 -16.24 -4.86
N ILE A 106 9.84 -16.37 -5.54
CA ILE A 106 8.56 -16.69 -4.89
C ILE A 106 8.60 -18.14 -4.35
N LYS A 107 9.03 -19.09 -5.18
CA LYS A 107 8.99 -20.52 -4.83
C LYS A 107 9.94 -20.90 -3.70
N ASN A 108 11.09 -20.24 -3.58
CA ASN A 108 12.09 -20.53 -2.56
C ASN A 108 11.87 -19.75 -1.24
N GLY A 109 10.81 -18.95 -1.15
CA GLY A 109 10.46 -18.19 0.06
C GLY A 109 11.20 -16.86 0.24
N THR A 110 12.04 -16.45 -0.72
CA THR A 110 12.80 -15.19 -0.60
C THR A 110 11.88 -13.98 -0.45
N THR A 111 10.74 -13.96 -1.14
CA THR A 111 9.74 -12.88 -1.01
C THR A 111 9.17 -12.81 0.40
N ASP A 112 8.90 -13.94 1.03
CA ASP A 112 8.35 -14.00 2.38
C ASP A 112 9.40 -13.59 3.43
N GLU A 113 10.66 -14.02 3.25
CA GLU A 113 11.78 -13.57 4.08
C GLU A 113 12.01 -12.05 4.02
N LEU A 114 11.90 -11.48 2.81
CA LEU A 114 12.03 -10.02 2.63
C LEU A 114 10.86 -9.27 3.25
N TYR A 115 9.65 -9.81 3.13
CA TYR A 115 8.47 -9.23 3.78
C TYR A 115 8.64 -9.22 5.30
N ALA A 116 8.96 -10.36 5.90
CA ALA A 116 9.21 -10.46 7.34
C ALA A 116 10.33 -9.51 7.81
N LYS A 117 11.39 -9.38 7.03
CA LYS A 117 12.50 -8.49 7.37
C LYS A 117 12.12 -7.01 7.37
N TRP A 118 11.32 -6.56 6.42
CA TRP A 118 11.11 -5.13 6.14
C TRP A 118 9.72 -4.60 6.52
N CYS A 119 8.72 -5.48 6.62
CA CYS A 119 7.32 -5.11 6.80
C CYS A 119 6.66 -5.73 8.06
N GLU A 120 7.37 -6.57 8.83
CA GLU A 120 6.99 -7.12 10.14
C GLU A 120 8.01 -6.67 11.23
#